data_00acbaa22da66a85c92536e4de0f6e57
#
_entry.id   00acbaa22da66a85c92536e4de0f6e57
#
_cell.length_a   1.000
_cell.length_b   1.000
_cell.length_c   1.000
_cell.angle_alpha   90.00
_cell.angle_beta   90.00
_cell.angle_gamma   90.00
#
_symmetry.space_group_name_H-M   'P 1'
#
loop_
_entity.id
_entity.type
_entity.pdbx_description
1 polymer ?
#
loop_
_entity_poly.entity_id
_entity_poly.type
_entity_poly.pdbx_seq_one_letter_code
_entity_poly.pdbx_strand_id
1 'polypeptide(L)'
;MNKTKYIFITGGVVSGLGKGITAASLGRLLKSRGLKVTAQKLDPYLNVDPGTMNPVQHGEVFVTDDGAETDLDLGHYERFIDESLSQNSNLTSGRVYWKVISDERKGVYGGQTIQIIPHVTNEIKRYINRNADTGADVCLVEIGGTVGDIESQPFLEAIRQFAVEVGRENCLFIHVTLVPYLAASDELKSKPTQHSVKEMLSIGISPDIIVCRTEHPLTDDIKNKIALFCNVDKECVIENNNCDILYAVPMMLKEQHMDDVVIKKLGIECGERDLSDWEHMLEALRNPKQTVKIAMVGKYVELHDSYISVNEALKHGGIETRSAIDIDWIDSETLEGDVNLDEILGDVDGILVPGGFGSRGIEGKINACQYARTHGIPYLGICLGMQIAIIEFARHVLGMNDANSAEINPETPYPVIDILPEQKDVTDMGGTMRLGQYPCTLNPESKSYELYGASMIYERHRHRYEVNNDYRNDLLNGGMIFAGTSPDNHIVEMVEIPKHPWFVACQFHPEFKSRPNKPHPLFRGFVTAAAKHKESK
;
A
#
# COMPACT_ATOMS: atom_id res chain seq x y z
N MET A 1 12.62 28.31 -14.13
CA MET A 1 12.05 27.17 -13.38
C MET A 1 12.20 25.96 -14.28
N ASN A 2 12.89 24.91 -13.80
CA ASN A 2 12.92 23.65 -14.54
C ASN A 2 11.48 23.12 -14.64
N LYS A 3 11.07 22.72 -15.84
CA LYS A 3 9.75 22.17 -16.11
C LYS A 3 9.75 20.71 -15.61
N THR A 4 8.71 20.29 -14.87
CA THR A 4 8.56 18.90 -14.41
C THR A 4 8.73 17.92 -15.58
N LYS A 5 9.52 16.87 -15.38
CA LYS A 5 9.72 15.78 -16.33
C LYS A 5 8.74 14.64 -16.05
N TYR A 6 8.17 14.06 -17.08
CA TYR A 6 7.18 12.99 -16.99
C TYR A 6 7.76 11.68 -17.51
N ILE A 7 7.64 10.63 -16.74
CA ILE A 7 8.04 9.28 -17.13
C ILE A 7 6.80 8.41 -17.13
N PHE A 8 6.35 8.04 -18.33
CA PHE A 8 5.19 7.16 -18.51
C PHE A 8 5.63 5.70 -18.51
N ILE A 9 5.06 4.90 -17.61
CA ILE A 9 5.35 3.48 -17.49
C ILE A 9 4.13 2.69 -18.00
N THR A 10 4.32 1.97 -19.09
CA THR A 10 3.30 1.10 -19.71
C THR A 10 3.71 -0.36 -19.59
N GLY A 11 2.75 -1.27 -19.70
CA GLY A 11 3.03 -2.70 -19.70
C GLY A 11 2.46 -3.41 -20.92
N GLY A 12 3.06 -4.50 -21.30
CA GLY A 12 2.59 -5.32 -22.41
C GLY A 12 2.77 -6.81 -22.16
N VAL A 13 2.18 -7.63 -23.02
CA VAL A 13 2.17 -9.10 -23.00
C VAL A 13 1.20 -9.68 -21.97
N VAL A 14 1.38 -9.44 -20.67
CA VAL A 14 0.49 -9.92 -19.59
C VAL A 14 0.41 -8.89 -18.46
N SER A 15 -0.60 -9.00 -17.63
CA SER A 15 -0.70 -8.26 -16.36
C SER A 15 0.27 -8.82 -15.31
N GLY A 16 0.49 -8.08 -14.22
CA GLY A 16 1.33 -8.56 -13.10
C GLY A 16 2.84 -8.58 -13.38
N LEU A 17 3.33 -7.89 -14.41
CA LEU A 17 4.76 -7.82 -14.75
C LEU A 17 5.60 -6.95 -13.78
N GLY A 18 4.98 -6.32 -12.79
CA GLY A 18 5.68 -5.46 -11.84
C GLY A 18 5.99 -4.06 -12.37
N LYS A 19 5.06 -3.46 -13.13
CA LYS A 19 5.14 -2.04 -13.54
C LYS A 19 5.29 -1.12 -12.32
N GLY A 20 4.45 -1.32 -11.29
CA GLY A 20 4.46 -0.54 -10.06
C GLY A 20 5.81 -0.62 -9.34
N ILE A 21 6.36 -1.81 -9.21
CA ILE A 21 7.68 -2.02 -8.59
C ILE A 21 8.80 -1.41 -9.43
N THR A 22 8.73 -1.50 -10.76
CA THR A 22 9.70 -0.85 -11.66
C THR A 22 9.63 0.67 -11.51
N ALA A 23 8.43 1.25 -11.48
CA ALA A 23 8.21 2.68 -11.26
C ALA A 23 8.73 3.12 -9.88
N ALA A 24 8.35 2.42 -8.82
CA ALA A 24 8.77 2.69 -7.45
C ALA A 24 10.31 2.62 -7.30
N SER A 25 10.93 1.60 -7.89
CA SER A 25 12.38 1.39 -7.87
C SER A 25 13.14 2.49 -8.61
N LEU A 26 12.66 2.89 -9.79
CA LEU A 26 13.22 4.03 -10.52
C LEU A 26 13.03 5.32 -9.70
N GLY A 27 11.87 5.51 -9.09
CA GLY A 27 11.60 6.64 -8.20
C GLY A 27 12.61 6.72 -7.05
N ARG A 28 12.93 5.59 -6.41
CA ARG A 28 13.98 5.52 -5.39
C ARG A 28 15.35 5.92 -5.91
N LEU A 29 15.73 5.43 -7.10
CA LEU A 29 17.00 5.78 -7.73
C LEU A 29 17.10 7.28 -8.02
N LEU A 30 16.04 7.87 -8.58
CA LEU A 30 16.01 9.30 -8.87
C LEU A 30 16.03 10.16 -7.60
N LYS A 31 15.28 9.75 -6.56
CA LYS A 31 15.31 10.42 -5.26
C LYS A 31 16.69 10.36 -4.60
N SER A 32 17.41 9.25 -4.73
CA SER A 32 18.77 9.11 -4.20
C SER A 32 19.80 10.09 -4.80
N ARG A 33 19.44 10.76 -5.89
CA ARG A 33 20.20 11.84 -6.53
C ARG A 33 19.74 13.24 -6.15
N GLY A 34 18.87 13.35 -5.13
CA GLY A 34 18.36 14.63 -4.63
C GLY A 34 17.18 15.20 -5.41
N LEU A 35 16.60 14.45 -6.36
CA LEU A 35 15.42 14.88 -7.11
C LEU A 35 14.15 14.72 -6.28
N LYS A 36 13.21 15.67 -6.43
CA LYS A 36 11.85 15.55 -5.91
C LYS A 36 11.03 14.69 -6.89
N VAL A 37 10.62 13.51 -6.43
CA VAL A 37 9.91 12.54 -7.25
C VAL A 37 8.50 12.36 -6.70
N THR A 38 7.51 12.37 -7.57
CA THR A 38 6.13 11.96 -7.26
C THR A 38 5.68 10.85 -8.20
N ALA A 39 4.62 10.14 -7.83
CA ALA A 39 4.08 9.05 -8.64
C ALA A 39 2.57 9.18 -8.81
N GLN A 40 2.09 8.64 -9.92
CA GLN A 40 0.67 8.60 -10.30
C GLN A 40 0.32 7.26 -10.92
N LYS A 41 -0.82 6.69 -10.51
CA LYS A 41 -1.41 5.48 -11.06
C LYS A 41 -2.67 5.84 -11.85
N LEU A 42 -2.76 5.37 -13.09
CA LEU A 42 -3.94 5.51 -13.94
C LEU A 42 -4.54 4.12 -14.17
N ASP A 43 -5.68 3.84 -13.53
CA ASP A 43 -6.32 2.53 -13.55
C ASP A 43 -7.48 2.45 -14.54
N PRO A 44 -7.51 1.48 -15.47
CA PRO A 44 -8.49 1.43 -16.54
C PRO A 44 -9.88 0.90 -16.13
N TYR A 45 -10.08 0.45 -14.88
CA TYR A 45 -11.39 -0.03 -14.43
C TYR A 45 -12.41 1.09 -14.24
N LEU A 46 -13.71 0.72 -14.28
CA LEU A 46 -14.84 1.66 -14.20
C LEU A 46 -15.31 1.99 -12.77
N ASN A 47 -14.72 1.41 -11.75
CA ASN A 47 -14.99 1.84 -10.38
C ASN A 47 -14.49 3.27 -10.18
N VAL A 48 -15.26 4.08 -9.45
CA VAL A 48 -14.88 5.48 -9.17
C VAL A 48 -13.62 5.53 -8.32
N ASP A 49 -13.55 4.64 -7.34
CA ASP A 49 -12.38 4.36 -6.50
C ASP A 49 -12.40 2.88 -6.06
N PRO A 50 -11.34 2.35 -5.47
CA PRO A 50 -11.28 0.97 -5.01
C PRO A 50 -11.96 0.72 -3.64
N GLY A 51 -12.50 1.74 -2.97
CA GLY A 51 -13.03 1.64 -1.60
C GLY A 51 -14.12 0.60 -1.40
N THR A 52 -14.90 0.29 -2.45
CA THR A 52 -15.95 -0.74 -2.43
C THR A 52 -15.54 -2.07 -3.05
N MET A 53 -14.30 -2.18 -3.53
CA MET A 53 -13.81 -3.41 -4.16
C MET A 53 -13.53 -4.51 -3.13
N ASN A 54 -13.69 -5.75 -3.55
CA ASN A 54 -13.39 -6.91 -2.72
C ASN A 54 -11.87 -7.10 -2.59
N PRO A 55 -11.28 -7.05 -1.38
CA PRO A 55 -9.85 -7.22 -1.20
C PRO A 55 -9.29 -8.57 -1.71
N VAL A 56 -10.10 -9.62 -1.72
CA VAL A 56 -9.70 -10.95 -2.26
C VAL A 56 -9.54 -10.92 -3.79
N GLN A 57 -10.16 -9.96 -4.48
CA GLN A 57 -10.04 -9.83 -5.94
C GLN A 57 -9.01 -8.77 -6.38
N HIS A 58 -8.86 -7.70 -5.61
CA HIS A 58 -8.06 -6.53 -6.00
C HIS A 58 -6.88 -6.23 -5.07
N GLY A 59 -6.77 -6.98 -3.96
CA GLY A 59 -5.79 -6.69 -2.94
C GLY A 59 -6.23 -5.57 -1.99
N GLU A 60 -5.30 -5.03 -1.26
CA GLU A 60 -5.51 -3.99 -0.25
C GLU A 60 -6.02 -2.68 -0.86
N VAL A 61 -6.92 -2.01 -0.15
CA VAL A 61 -7.26 -0.61 -0.40
C VAL A 61 -6.32 0.27 0.42
N PHE A 62 -5.41 0.96 -0.26
CA PHE A 62 -4.45 1.86 0.38
C PHE A 62 -5.06 3.25 0.57
N VAL A 63 -4.83 3.90 1.73
CA VAL A 63 -5.39 5.21 2.05
C VAL A 63 -4.28 6.24 2.18
N THR A 64 -4.44 7.39 1.49
CA THR A 64 -3.52 8.52 1.54
C THR A 64 -3.80 9.45 2.72
N ASP A 65 -2.87 10.40 3.00
CA ASP A 65 -3.04 11.36 4.09
C ASP A 65 -4.30 12.24 3.91
N ASP A 66 -4.67 12.58 2.69
CA ASP A 66 -5.86 13.37 2.34
C ASP A 66 -7.14 12.54 2.16
N GLY A 67 -7.12 11.25 2.55
CA GLY A 67 -8.29 10.39 2.63
C GLY A 67 -8.72 9.76 1.30
N ALA A 68 -7.88 9.75 0.29
CA ALA A 68 -8.19 8.99 -0.92
C ALA A 68 -8.02 7.49 -0.70
N GLU A 69 -9.03 6.71 -1.06
CA GLU A 69 -8.95 5.25 -1.20
C GLU A 69 -8.36 4.93 -2.57
N THR A 70 -7.28 4.17 -2.59
CA THR A 70 -6.45 3.97 -3.79
C THR A 70 -6.03 2.52 -3.96
N ASP A 71 -5.49 2.21 -5.14
CA ASP A 71 -4.88 0.93 -5.44
C ASP A 71 -3.63 0.66 -4.57
N LEU A 72 -3.31 -0.62 -4.33
CA LEU A 72 -2.17 -1.05 -3.51
C LEU A 72 -0.80 -0.59 -4.04
N ASP A 73 -0.70 -0.27 -5.34
CA ASP A 73 0.55 0.21 -5.95
C ASP A 73 1.02 1.54 -5.33
N LEU A 74 0.07 2.38 -4.83
CA LEU A 74 0.45 3.61 -4.13
C LEU A 74 1.25 3.32 -2.86
N GLY A 75 0.94 2.23 -2.17
CA GLY A 75 1.74 1.75 -1.05
C GLY A 75 3.17 1.41 -1.48
N HIS A 76 3.36 0.76 -2.62
CA HIS A 76 4.70 0.52 -3.17
C HIS A 76 5.44 1.82 -3.47
N TYR A 77 4.78 2.79 -4.12
CA TYR A 77 5.43 4.08 -4.41
C TYR A 77 5.86 4.78 -3.12
N GLU A 78 4.98 4.89 -2.12
CA GLU A 78 5.31 5.52 -0.85
C GLU A 78 6.45 4.81 -0.11
N ARG A 79 6.46 3.47 -0.10
CA ARG A 79 7.52 2.68 0.56
C ARG A 79 8.89 2.85 -0.09
N PHE A 80 8.96 2.90 -1.43
CA PHE A 80 10.22 3.02 -2.14
C PHE A 80 10.70 4.46 -2.26
N ILE A 81 9.81 5.38 -2.64
CA ILE A 81 10.14 6.79 -2.86
C ILE A 81 10.30 7.55 -1.54
N ASP A 82 9.67 7.06 -0.45
CA ASP A 82 9.62 7.72 0.86
C ASP A 82 9.03 9.14 0.77
N GLU A 83 7.91 9.24 0.07
CA GLU A 83 7.08 10.44 -0.04
C GLU A 83 5.61 10.07 0.17
N SER A 84 4.87 10.91 0.91
CA SER A 84 3.42 10.73 1.01
C SER A 84 2.74 11.19 -0.27
N LEU A 85 1.87 10.35 -0.80
CA LEU A 85 1.08 10.65 -1.99
C LEU A 85 -0.30 11.20 -1.59
N SER A 86 -1.07 11.67 -2.58
CA SER A 86 -2.36 12.32 -2.37
C SER A 86 -3.42 11.78 -3.33
N GLN A 87 -4.65 12.26 -3.20
CA GLN A 87 -5.74 11.98 -4.15
C GLN A 87 -5.39 12.27 -5.61
N ASN A 88 -4.38 13.10 -5.87
CA ASN A 88 -3.90 13.36 -7.22
C ASN A 88 -3.01 12.23 -7.76
N SER A 89 -2.68 11.24 -6.96
CA SER A 89 -1.80 10.13 -7.33
C SER A 89 -2.54 8.90 -7.85
N ASN A 90 -3.88 8.86 -7.78
CA ASN A 90 -4.68 7.76 -8.34
C ASN A 90 -5.86 8.29 -9.16
N LEU A 91 -5.98 7.84 -10.40
CA LEU A 91 -7.08 8.17 -11.30
C LEU A 91 -7.63 6.90 -11.94
N THR A 92 -8.94 6.67 -11.81
CA THR A 92 -9.65 5.57 -12.47
C THR A 92 -10.40 6.04 -13.71
N SER A 93 -10.66 5.14 -14.66
CA SER A 93 -11.56 5.43 -15.78
C SER A 93 -12.94 5.86 -15.28
N GLY A 94 -13.48 5.19 -14.25
CA GLY A 94 -14.76 5.55 -13.66
C GLY A 94 -14.82 6.98 -13.19
N ARG A 95 -13.78 7.45 -12.48
CA ARG A 95 -13.68 8.84 -12.01
C ARG A 95 -13.63 9.85 -13.16
N VAL A 96 -12.90 9.53 -14.23
CA VAL A 96 -12.83 10.37 -15.44
C VAL A 96 -14.21 10.47 -16.11
N TYR A 97 -14.84 9.33 -16.40
CA TYR A 97 -16.16 9.32 -17.04
C TYR A 97 -17.23 9.98 -16.18
N TRP A 98 -17.24 9.71 -14.88
CA TRP A 98 -18.15 10.35 -13.94
C TRP A 98 -18.02 11.88 -13.98
N LYS A 99 -16.79 12.39 -14.00
CA LYS A 99 -16.53 13.84 -14.09
C LYS A 99 -17.04 14.41 -15.40
N VAL A 100 -16.72 13.81 -16.55
CA VAL A 100 -17.11 14.28 -17.87
C VAL A 100 -18.64 14.25 -18.04
N ILE A 101 -19.31 13.17 -17.64
CA ILE A 101 -20.77 13.03 -17.71
C ILE A 101 -21.46 14.02 -16.75
N SER A 102 -20.94 14.20 -15.54
CA SER A 102 -21.49 15.17 -14.59
C SER A 102 -21.36 16.61 -15.09
N ASP A 103 -20.25 16.95 -15.74
CA ASP A 103 -20.05 18.27 -16.35
C ASP A 103 -20.98 18.50 -17.54
N GLU A 104 -21.21 17.47 -18.36
CA GLU A 104 -22.20 17.50 -19.44
C GLU A 104 -23.60 17.85 -18.89
N ARG A 105 -24.06 17.11 -17.86
CA ARG A 105 -25.35 17.31 -17.22
C ARG A 105 -25.51 18.72 -16.60
N LYS A 106 -24.39 19.30 -16.15
CA LYS A 106 -24.35 20.69 -15.63
C LYS A 106 -24.24 21.75 -16.72
N GLY A 107 -24.19 21.35 -18.01
CA GLY A 107 -24.11 22.28 -19.15
C GLY A 107 -22.74 22.94 -19.35
N VAL A 108 -21.67 22.39 -18.73
CA VAL A 108 -20.30 22.95 -18.81
C VAL A 108 -19.81 23.02 -20.26
N TYR A 109 -20.24 22.10 -21.11
CA TYR A 109 -19.82 22.01 -22.51
C TYR A 109 -20.73 22.75 -23.50
N GLY A 110 -21.74 23.52 -23.01
CA GLY A 110 -22.56 24.40 -23.86
C GLY A 110 -23.33 23.67 -24.97
N GLY A 111 -23.73 22.41 -24.77
CA GLY A 111 -24.49 21.62 -25.76
C GLY A 111 -23.63 20.95 -26.84
N GLN A 112 -22.32 20.92 -26.70
CA GLN A 112 -21.42 20.21 -27.62
C GLN A 112 -21.64 18.69 -27.53
N THR A 113 -21.35 17.97 -28.62
CA THR A 113 -21.28 16.50 -28.62
C THR A 113 -20.05 16.05 -27.85
N ILE A 114 -20.23 15.27 -26.78
CA ILE A 114 -19.15 14.80 -25.92
C ILE A 114 -18.61 13.46 -26.46
N GLN A 115 -17.29 13.37 -26.62
CA GLN A 115 -16.58 12.22 -27.19
C GLN A 115 -15.37 11.86 -26.33
N ILE A 116 -14.81 10.65 -26.53
CA ILE A 116 -13.57 10.22 -25.86
C ILE A 116 -12.47 11.26 -26.16
N ILE A 117 -12.28 11.59 -27.44
CA ILE A 117 -11.39 12.66 -27.89
C ILE A 117 -12.25 13.84 -28.33
N PRO A 118 -12.07 15.05 -27.77
CA PRO A 118 -11.03 15.42 -26.81
C PRO A 118 -11.48 15.40 -25.33
N HIS A 119 -12.72 15.13 -24.97
CA HIS A 119 -13.25 15.45 -23.65
C HIS A 119 -12.68 14.55 -22.55
N VAL A 120 -12.70 13.22 -22.74
CA VAL A 120 -12.12 12.27 -21.79
C VAL A 120 -10.60 12.40 -21.75
N THR A 121 -9.94 12.49 -22.91
CA THR A 121 -8.47 12.66 -22.97
C THR A 121 -8.01 13.97 -22.34
N ASN A 122 -8.75 15.06 -22.49
CA ASN A 122 -8.44 16.34 -21.84
C ASN A 122 -8.57 16.25 -20.31
N GLU A 123 -9.57 15.54 -19.80
CA GLU A 123 -9.71 15.35 -18.35
C GLU A 123 -8.55 14.52 -17.80
N ILE A 124 -8.14 13.45 -18.48
CA ILE A 124 -6.96 12.65 -18.11
C ILE A 124 -5.70 13.53 -18.10
N LYS A 125 -5.44 14.28 -19.17
CA LYS A 125 -4.28 15.18 -19.25
C LYS A 125 -4.29 16.26 -18.17
N ARG A 126 -5.45 16.83 -17.87
CA ARG A 126 -5.64 17.79 -16.77
C ARG A 126 -5.23 17.17 -15.42
N TYR A 127 -5.62 15.90 -15.22
CA TYR A 127 -5.28 15.18 -13.99
C TYR A 127 -3.78 14.86 -13.88
N ILE A 128 -3.16 14.41 -14.96
CA ILE A 128 -1.70 14.18 -15.01
C ILE A 128 -0.94 15.46 -14.64
N ASN A 129 -1.39 16.60 -15.16
CA ASN A 129 -0.71 17.89 -14.94
C ASN A 129 -0.83 18.40 -13.50
N ARG A 130 -1.81 17.96 -12.68
CA ARG A 130 -1.94 18.38 -11.28
C ARG A 130 -0.70 18.06 -10.42
N ASN A 131 0.01 17.00 -10.75
CA ASN A 131 1.23 16.66 -10.03
C ASN A 131 2.42 17.58 -10.34
N ALA A 132 2.39 18.32 -11.45
CA ALA A 132 3.38 19.39 -11.69
C ALA A 132 3.25 20.54 -10.67
N ASP A 133 2.04 20.79 -10.16
CA ASP A 133 1.78 21.86 -9.19
C ASP A 133 2.42 21.57 -7.81
N THR A 134 2.87 20.33 -7.55
CA THR A 134 3.58 19.95 -6.32
C THR A 134 5.02 20.43 -6.28
N GLY A 135 5.55 20.95 -7.39
CA GLY A 135 6.95 21.33 -7.52
C GLY A 135 7.91 20.14 -7.63
N ALA A 136 7.41 18.98 -8.06
CA ALA A 136 8.23 17.80 -8.34
C ALA A 136 9.11 18.01 -9.57
N ASP A 137 10.37 17.54 -9.51
CA ASP A 137 11.28 17.53 -10.64
C ASP A 137 10.88 16.45 -11.64
N VAL A 138 10.43 15.28 -11.14
CA VAL A 138 10.01 14.13 -11.92
C VAL A 138 8.66 13.58 -11.42
N CYS A 139 7.75 13.34 -12.36
CA CYS A 139 6.49 12.66 -12.14
C CYS A 139 6.51 11.30 -12.87
N LEU A 140 6.42 10.20 -12.11
CA LEU A 140 6.25 8.85 -12.63
C LEU A 140 4.76 8.60 -12.83
N VAL A 141 4.34 8.25 -14.05
CA VAL A 141 2.93 7.99 -14.37
C VAL A 141 2.80 6.55 -14.87
N GLU A 142 2.27 5.69 -14.04
CA GLU A 142 2.02 4.30 -14.42
C GLU A 142 0.64 4.15 -15.04
N ILE A 143 0.61 3.50 -16.21
CA ILE A 143 -0.63 3.15 -16.90
C ILE A 143 -1.01 1.71 -16.55
N GLY A 144 -2.15 1.55 -15.89
CA GLY A 144 -2.73 0.25 -15.57
C GLY A 144 -3.16 -0.51 -16.82
N GLY A 145 -3.35 -1.82 -16.68
CA GLY A 145 -3.69 -2.72 -17.79
C GLY A 145 -2.51 -3.01 -18.71
N THR A 146 -2.81 -3.53 -19.88
CA THR A 146 -1.85 -4.00 -20.90
C THR A 146 -2.04 -3.19 -22.17
N VAL A 147 -0.95 -2.82 -22.85
CA VAL A 147 -1.03 -2.17 -24.17
C VAL A 147 -1.71 -3.13 -25.13
N GLY A 148 -2.79 -2.66 -25.78
CA GLY A 148 -3.68 -3.46 -26.62
C GLY A 148 -5.06 -3.71 -26.00
N ASP A 149 -5.20 -3.58 -24.67
CA ASP A 149 -6.50 -3.70 -23.99
C ASP A 149 -7.39 -2.48 -24.31
N ILE A 150 -8.68 -2.72 -24.54
CA ILE A 150 -9.65 -1.67 -24.89
C ILE A 150 -9.75 -0.63 -23.76
N GLU A 151 -9.73 -1.08 -22.52
CA GLU A 151 -9.89 -0.25 -21.33
C GLU A 151 -8.76 0.77 -21.17
N SER A 152 -7.56 0.44 -21.62
CA SER A 152 -6.37 1.30 -21.49
C SER A 152 -6.26 2.35 -22.60
N GLN A 153 -6.99 2.20 -23.72
CA GLN A 153 -6.84 3.07 -24.90
C GLN A 153 -7.02 4.56 -24.61
N PRO A 154 -8.01 5.02 -23.83
CA PRO A 154 -8.18 6.45 -23.52
C PRO A 154 -6.96 7.04 -22.79
N PHE A 155 -6.34 6.27 -21.88
CA PHE A 155 -5.13 6.69 -21.19
C PHE A 155 -3.93 6.75 -22.13
N LEU A 156 -3.73 5.73 -22.98
CA LEU A 156 -2.64 5.71 -23.94
C LEU A 156 -2.74 6.87 -24.94
N GLU A 157 -3.95 7.15 -25.45
CA GLU A 157 -4.18 8.31 -26.31
C GLU A 157 -3.92 9.63 -25.57
N ALA A 158 -4.35 9.75 -24.31
CA ALA A 158 -4.12 10.95 -23.52
C ALA A 158 -2.62 11.22 -23.29
N ILE A 159 -1.82 10.21 -22.94
CA ILE A 159 -0.36 10.40 -22.73
C ILE A 159 0.37 10.69 -24.04
N ARG A 160 -0.09 10.12 -25.17
CA ARG A 160 0.44 10.46 -26.50
C ARG A 160 0.23 11.95 -26.81
N GLN A 161 -0.99 12.46 -26.59
CA GLN A 161 -1.31 13.88 -26.78
C GLN A 161 -0.53 14.76 -25.79
N PHE A 162 -0.47 14.36 -24.53
CA PHE A 162 0.22 15.09 -23.46
C PHE A 162 1.71 15.30 -23.79
N ALA A 163 2.38 14.26 -24.30
CA ALA A 163 3.79 14.37 -24.68
C ALA A 163 4.05 15.40 -25.80
N VAL A 164 3.09 15.58 -26.71
CA VAL A 164 3.16 16.62 -27.75
C VAL A 164 2.95 18.02 -27.13
N GLU A 165 2.00 18.15 -26.21
CA GLU A 165 1.64 19.42 -25.60
C GLU A 165 2.73 19.98 -24.67
N VAL A 166 3.37 19.11 -23.86
CA VAL A 166 4.42 19.53 -22.93
C VAL A 166 5.81 19.58 -23.54
N GLY A 167 5.98 19.00 -24.73
CA GLY A 167 7.23 18.83 -25.45
C GLY A 167 7.87 17.47 -25.19
N ARG A 168 8.28 16.80 -26.25
CA ARG A 168 8.83 15.42 -26.22
C ARG A 168 10.08 15.31 -25.35
N GLU A 169 10.85 16.37 -25.25
CA GLU A 169 12.04 16.50 -24.39
C GLU A 169 11.74 16.49 -22.88
N ASN A 170 10.46 16.64 -22.51
CA ASN A 170 10.00 16.59 -21.11
C ASN A 170 9.31 15.27 -20.78
N CYS A 171 9.22 14.34 -21.74
CA CYS A 171 8.54 13.05 -21.59
C CYS A 171 9.45 11.89 -21.96
N LEU A 172 9.36 10.79 -21.18
CA LEU A 172 10.04 9.56 -21.45
C LEU A 172 9.07 8.40 -21.30
N PHE A 173 9.11 7.43 -22.23
CA PHE A 173 8.23 6.26 -22.23
C PHE A 173 9.03 5.00 -21.89
N ILE A 174 8.68 4.35 -20.80
CA ILE A 174 9.21 3.05 -20.37
C ILE A 174 8.15 2.00 -20.65
N HIS A 175 8.55 0.93 -21.34
CA HIS A 175 7.65 -0.18 -21.61
C HIS A 175 8.15 -1.46 -20.93
N VAL A 176 7.37 -1.96 -19.96
CA VAL A 176 7.67 -3.19 -19.23
C VAL A 176 7.06 -4.37 -19.98
N THR A 177 7.89 -5.33 -20.35
CA THR A 177 7.47 -6.49 -21.16
C THR A 177 7.97 -7.80 -20.56
N LEU A 178 7.53 -8.91 -21.12
CA LEU A 178 7.96 -10.25 -20.75
C LEU A 178 8.87 -10.87 -21.81
N VAL A 179 10.02 -11.39 -21.39
CA VAL A 179 10.89 -12.26 -22.19
C VAL A 179 10.82 -13.66 -21.57
N PRO A 180 9.88 -14.51 -22.02
CA PRO A 180 9.69 -15.83 -21.43
C PRO A 180 10.83 -16.77 -21.80
N TYR A 181 11.17 -17.65 -20.87
CA TYR A 181 12.04 -18.80 -21.09
C TYR A 181 11.18 -20.03 -21.44
N LEU A 182 11.52 -20.70 -22.53
CA LEU A 182 10.89 -21.94 -22.94
C LEU A 182 11.76 -23.14 -22.55
N ALA A 183 11.43 -23.80 -21.47
CA ALA A 183 12.17 -24.95 -20.97
C ALA A 183 12.34 -26.09 -22.00
N ALA A 184 11.35 -26.30 -22.86
CA ALA A 184 11.39 -27.36 -23.90
C ALA A 184 12.46 -27.11 -24.98
N SER A 185 12.83 -25.85 -25.24
CA SER A 185 13.84 -25.48 -26.25
C SER A 185 15.08 -24.84 -25.64
N ASP A 186 15.13 -24.72 -24.32
CA ASP A 186 16.22 -24.10 -23.55
C ASP A 186 16.59 -22.70 -24.09
N GLU A 187 15.59 -21.85 -24.33
CA GLU A 187 15.84 -20.55 -24.92
C GLU A 187 14.88 -19.45 -24.45
N LEU A 188 15.39 -18.21 -24.42
CA LEU A 188 14.62 -17.00 -24.22
C LEU A 188 13.94 -16.53 -25.52
N LYS A 189 12.70 -16.07 -25.44
CA LYS A 189 11.90 -15.62 -26.59
C LYS A 189 11.64 -14.12 -26.56
N SER A 190 12.24 -13.36 -27.48
CA SER A 190 12.02 -11.92 -27.62
C SER A 190 10.75 -11.54 -28.41
N LYS A 191 10.06 -12.51 -29.04
CA LYS A 191 8.86 -12.25 -29.87
C LYS A 191 7.71 -11.57 -29.11
N PRO A 192 7.34 -11.96 -27.86
CA PRO A 192 6.29 -11.28 -27.12
C PRO A 192 6.59 -9.79 -26.91
N THR A 193 7.83 -9.46 -26.53
CA THR A 193 8.30 -8.07 -26.39
C THR A 193 8.17 -7.29 -27.71
N GLN A 194 8.61 -7.88 -28.83
CA GLN A 194 8.53 -7.25 -30.16
C GLN A 194 7.07 -6.96 -30.56
N HIS A 195 6.15 -7.89 -30.30
CA HIS A 195 4.73 -7.71 -30.60
C HIS A 195 4.11 -6.62 -29.72
N SER A 196 4.40 -6.61 -28.43
CA SER A 196 3.90 -5.59 -27.52
C SER A 196 4.38 -4.18 -27.89
N VAL A 197 5.65 -4.03 -28.26
CA VAL A 197 6.18 -2.74 -28.74
C VAL A 197 5.52 -2.35 -30.06
N LYS A 198 5.25 -3.29 -30.96
CA LYS A 198 4.53 -3.02 -32.21
C LYS A 198 3.13 -2.46 -31.97
N GLU A 199 2.38 -3.01 -30.99
CA GLU A 199 1.08 -2.47 -30.60
C GLU A 199 1.22 -1.03 -30.08
N MET A 200 2.22 -0.75 -29.24
CA MET A 200 2.49 0.60 -28.73
C MET A 200 2.83 1.59 -29.87
N LEU A 201 3.63 1.17 -30.82
CA LEU A 201 3.94 1.96 -32.02
C LEU A 201 2.71 2.23 -32.89
N SER A 202 1.76 1.29 -32.99
CA SER A 202 0.51 1.46 -33.75
C SER A 202 -0.39 2.56 -33.17
N ILE A 203 -0.28 2.84 -31.87
CA ILE A 203 -0.97 3.93 -31.17
C ILE A 203 -0.21 5.27 -31.35
N GLY A 204 0.99 5.24 -31.90
CA GLY A 204 1.85 6.42 -32.09
C GLY A 204 2.75 6.75 -30.90
N ILE A 205 3.00 5.80 -30.00
CA ILE A 205 3.94 5.92 -28.90
C ILE A 205 5.17 5.07 -29.16
N SER A 206 6.34 5.68 -29.19
CA SER A 206 7.63 4.98 -29.27
C SER A 206 8.24 4.87 -27.88
N PRO A 207 8.57 3.67 -27.38
CA PRO A 207 9.25 3.53 -26.11
C PRO A 207 10.69 4.07 -26.21
N ASP A 208 11.16 4.67 -25.12
CA ASP A 208 12.55 5.14 -24.97
C ASP A 208 13.41 4.09 -24.25
N ILE A 209 12.78 3.33 -23.35
CA ILE A 209 13.40 2.27 -22.56
C ILE A 209 12.46 1.07 -22.54
N ILE A 210 13.02 -0.12 -22.68
CA ILE A 210 12.31 -1.38 -22.54
C ILE A 210 12.83 -2.11 -21.32
N VAL A 211 11.94 -2.39 -20.36
CA VAL A 211 12.25 -3.21 -19.19
C VAL A 211 11.75 -4.62 -19.43
N CYS A 212 12.66 -5.56 -19.50
CA CYS A 212 12.40 -6.95 -19.81
C CYS A 212 12.30 -7.77 -18.51
N ARG A 213 11.07 -8.14 -18.13
CA ARG A 213 10.87 -9.14 -17.08
C ARG A 213 11.26 -10.51 -17.62
N THR A 214 12.10 -11.21 -16.88
CA THR A 214 12.63 -12.52 -17.27
C THR A 214 13.03 -13.34 -16.06
N GLU A 215 12.98 -14.66 -16.17
CA GLU A 215 13.44 -15.59 -15.12
C GLU A 215 14.94 -15.87 -15.22
N HIS A 216 15.52 -15.72 -16.40
CA HIS A 216 16.93 -15.98 -16.68
C HIS A 216 17.62 -14.73 -17.22
N PRO A 217 18.93 -14.56 -16.98
CA PRO A 217 19.70 -13.43 -17.50
C PRO A 217 19.59 -13.32 -19.03
N LEU A 218 19.42 -12.10 -19.52
CA LEU A 218 19.38 -11.83 -20.97
C LEU A 218 20.81 -11.91 -21.56
N THR A 219 20.96 -12.71 -22.60
CA THR A 219 22.20 -12.72 -23.37
C THR A 219 22.33 -11.43 -24.20
N ASP A 220 23.56 -11.07 -24.54
CA ASP A 220 23.84 -9.93 -25.40
C ASP A 220 23.13 -10.00 -26.77
N ASP A 221 22.99 -11.21 -27.32
CA ASP A 221 22.27 -11.45 -28.58
C ASP A 221 20.77 -11.13 -28.43
N ILE A 222 20.15 -11.52 -27.34
CA ILE A 222 18.74 -11.19 -27.06
C ILE A 222 18.56 -9.69 -26.84
N LYS A 223 19.46 -9.03 -26.09
CA LYS A 223 19.44 -7.56 -25.90
C LYS A 223 19.58 -6.83 -27.23
N ASN A 224 20.56 -7.22 -28.07
CA ASN A 224 20.78 -6.65 -29.40
C ASN A 224 19.55 -6.85 -30.30
N LYS A 225 18.93 -8.04 -30.26
CA LYS A 225 17.72 -8.35 -31.03
C LYS A 225 16.53 -7.51 -30.60
N ILE A 226 16.30 -7.35 -29.30
CA ILE A 226 15.24 -6.49 -28.78
C ILE A 226 15.51 -5.03 -29.20
N ALA A 227 16.71 -4.52 -29.00
CA ALA A 227 17.11 -3.17 -29.38
C ALA A 227 16.81 -2.88 -30.84
N LEU A 228 17.24 -3.78 -31.75
CA LEU A 228 17.03 -3.66 -33.18
C LEU A 228 15.54 -3.64 -33.57
N PHE A 229 14.76 -4.62 -33.08
CA PHE A 229 13.35 -4.76 -33.47
C PHE A 229 12.43 -3.75 -32.81
N CYS A 230 12.82 -3.20 -31.67
CA CYS A 230 12.03 -2.21 -30.91
C CYS A 230 12.52 -0.78 -31.11
N ASN A 231 13.54 -0.58 -31.95
CA ASN A 231 14.10 0.73 -32.31
C ASN A 231 14.57 1.55 -31.10
N VAL A 232 15.29 0.91 -30.19
CA VAL A 232 15.94 1.54 -29.03
C VAL A 232 17.43 1.21 -29.00
N ASP A 233 18.22 2.02 -28.31
CA ASP A 233 19.63 1.72 -28.07
C ASP A 233 19.78 0.49 -27.17
N LYS A 234 20.86 -0.28 -27.29
CA LYS A 234 21.12 -1.45 -26.45
C LYS A 234 21.12 -1.11 -24.95
N GLU A 235 21.68 0.06 -24.60
CA GLU A 235 21.70 0.57 -23.21
C GLU A 235 20.30 0.86 -22.64
N CYS A 236 19.28 0.94 -23.50
CA CYS A 236 17.88 1.15 -23.14
C CYS A 236 17.09 -0.17 -22.98
N VAL A 237 17.72 -1.33 -23.16
CA VAL A 237 17.14 -2.64 -22.90
C VAL A 237 17.58 -3.09 -21.52
N ILE A 238 16.72 -2.86 -20.53
CA ILE A 238 16.96 -3.10 -19.11
C ILE A 238 16.40 -4.46 -18.73
N GLU A 239 17.20 -5.26 -18.08
CA GLU A 239 16.80 -6.56 -17.55
C GLU A 239 16.24 -6.40 -16.13
N ASN A 240 15.13 -7.07 -15.84
CA ASN A 240 14.51 -7.10 -14.53
C ASN A 240 14.15 -8.55 -14.18
N ASN A 241 15.08 -9.23 -13.53
CA ASN A 241 14.95 -10.63 -13.11
C ASN A 241 14.05 -10.78 -11.88
N ASN A 242 13.64 -12.02 -11.63
CA ASN A 242 13.05 -12.37 -10.35
C ASN A 242 14.05 -12.13 -9.23
N CYS A 243 13.61 -11.61 -8.10
CA CYS A 243 14.42 -11.43 -6.94
C CYS A 243 13.68 -11.91 -5.68
N ASP A 244 14.42 -12.42 -4.71
CA ASP A 244 13.93 -12.95 -3.44
C ASP A 244 13.45 -11.84 -2.48
N ILE A 245 14.09 -10.67 -2.56
CA ILE A 245 13.77 -9.50 -1.75
C ILE A 245 13.32 -8.36 -2.67
N LEU A 246 12.05 -7.95 -2.54
CA LEU A 246 11.45 -6.91 -3.38
C LEU A 246 12.26 -5.60 -3.36
N TYR A 247 12.80 -5.23 -2.20
CA TYR A 247 13.62 -4.02 -2.01
C TYR A 247 15.02 -4.11 -2.66
N ALA A 248 15.41 -5.25 -3.23
CA ALA A 248 16.63 -5.39 -4.02
C ALA A 248 16.49 -4.91 -5.47
N VAL A 249 15.25 -4.74 -5.97
CA VAL A 249 15.00 -4.30 -7.36
C VAL A 249 15.68 -2.96 -7.70
N PRO A 250 15.67 -1.91 -6.84
CA PRO A 250 16.43 -0.69 -7.14
C PRO A 250 17.91 -0.93 -7.38
N MET A 251 18.53 -1.86 -6.63
CA MET A 251 19.95 -2.19 -6.80
C MET A 251 20.22 -2.89 -8.14
N MET A 252 19.33 -3.80 -8.54
CA MET A 252 19.40 -4.47 -9.85
C MET A 252 19.29 -3.47 -11.00
N LEU A 253 18.37 -2.52 -10.92
CA LEU A 253 18.21 -1.46 -11.94
C LEU A 253 19.39 -0.47 -11.94
N LYS A 254 19.98 -0.17 -10.77
CA LYS A 254 21.21 0.61 -10.60
C LYS A 254 22.39 -0.03 -11.34
N GLU A 255 22.57 -1.34 -11.20
CA GLU A 255 23.66 -2.08 -11.85
C GLU A 255 23.59 -2.02 -13.38
N GLN A 256 22.39 -1.81 -13.92
CA GLN A 256 22.17 -1.64 -15.35
C GLN A 256 22.07 -0.17 -15.77
N HIS A 257 22.42 0.77 -14.87
CA HIS A 257 22.46 2.20 -15.15
C HIS A 257 21.12 2.79 -15.63
N MET A 258 19.97 2.23 -15.19
CA MET A 258 18.66 2.67 -15.67
C MET A 258 18.40 4.15 -15.38
N ASP A 259 18.72 4.63 -14.19
CA ASP A 259 18.57 6.04 -13.82
C ASP A 259 19.53 6.96 -14.59
N ASP A 260 20.76 6.52 -14.88
CA ASP A 260 21.72 7.27 -15.72
C ASP A 260 21.17 7.47 -17.15
N VAL A 261 20.56 6.41 -17.73
CA VAL A 261 19.89 6.47 -19.03
C VAL A 261 18.71 7.46 -19.00
N VAL A 262 17.87 7.40 -17.96
CA VAL A 262 16.73 8.31 -17.77
C VAL A 262 17.19 9.76 -17.68
N ILE A 263 18.17 10.04 -16.83
CA ILE A 263 18.74 11.38 -16.63
C ILE A 263 19.31 11.94 -17.93
N LYS A 264 20.10 11.13 -18.65
CA LYS A 264 20.67 11.49 -19.96
C LYS A 264 19.60 11.83 -21.00
N LYS A 265 18.55 10.98 -21.11
CA LYS A 265 17.47 11.19 -22.10
C LYS A 265 16.59 12.40 -21.81
N LEU A 266 16.34 12.69 -20.54
CA LEU A 266 15.52 13.84 -20.12
C LEU A 266 16.33 15.13 -19.89
N GLY A 267 17.66 15.07 -19.97
CA GLY A 267 18.52 16.22 -19.72
C GLY A 267 18.36 16.80 -18.32
N ILE A 268 18.28 15.93 -17.30
CA ILE A 268 18.11 16.33 -15.91
C ILE A 268 19.46 16.60 -15.26
N GLU A 269 19.59 17.75 -14.62
CA GLU A 269 20.74 18.05 -13.74
C GLU A 269 20.42 17.55 -12.33
N CYS A 270 21.27 16.72 -11.73
CA CYS A 270 21.07 16.14 -10.40
C CYS A 270 22.41 15.86 -9.71
N GLY A 271 22.33 15.51 -8.43
CA GLY A 271 23.49 15.12 -7.62
C GLY A 271 23.98 13.69 -7.88
N GLU A 272 25.04 13.34 -7.17
CA GLU A 272 25.52 11.97 -7.08
C GLU A 272 24.49 11.09 -6.38
N ARG A 273 24.46 9.81 -6.73
CA ARG A 273 23.55 8.81 -6.17
C ARG A 273 24.02 8.38 -4.78
N ASP A 274 23.16 8.52 -3.77
CA ASP A 274 23.38 7.99 -2.41
C ASP A 274 22.27 6.99 -2.06
N LEU A 275 22.66 5.73 -1.94
CA LEU A 275 21.81 4.60 -1.56
C LEU A 275 22.32 3.90 -0.28
N SER A 276 23.17 4.56 0.51
CA SER A 276 23.80 3.96 1.68
C SER A 276 22.78 3.47 2.72
N ASP A 277 21.70 4.22 2.95
CA ASP A 277 20.59 3.84 3.82
C ASP A 277 19.86 2.59 3.30
N TRP A 278 19.67 2.52 1.98
CA TRP A 278 19.01 1.38 1.32
C TRP A 278 19.87 0.13 1.33
N GLU A 279 21.17 0.26 1.14
CA GLU A 279 22.15 -0.84 1.20
C GLU A 279 22.23 -1.42 2.62
N HIS A 280 22.24 -0.58 3.66
CA HIS A 280 22.20 -1.01 5.07
C HIS A 280 20.90 -1.77 5.40
N MET A 281 19.76 -1.28 4.93
CA MET A 281 18.47 -1.92 5.09
C MET A 281 18.44 -3.31 4.42
N LEU A 282 18.94 -3.41 3.18
CA LEU A 282 19.04 -4.69 2.46
C LEU A 282 19.98 -5.68 3.16
N GLU A 283 21.09 -5.20 3.69
CA GLU A 283 22.01 -6.05 4.45
C GLU A 283 21.33 -6.64 5.69
N ALA A 284 20.52 -5.83 6.40
CA ALA A 284 19.76 -6.30 7.56
C ALA A 284 18.71 -7.35 7.19
N LEU A 285 18.01 -7.17 6.06
CA LEU A 285 17.03 -8.13 5.54
C LEU A 285 17.66 -9.44 5.09
N ARG A 286 18.85 -9.40 4.48
CA ARG A 286 19.56 -10.60 3.99
C ARG A 286 20.21 -11.41 5.09
N ASN A 287 20.58 -10.76 6.20
CA ASN A 287 21.34 -11.35 7.29
C ASN A 287 20.59 -11.22 8.64
N PRO A 288 19.37 -11.80 8.77
CA PRO A 288 18.66 -11.81 10.04
C PRO A 288 19.43 -12.64 11.07
N LYS A 289 19.35 -12.24 12.34
CA LYS A 289 19.97 -12.96 13.47
C LYS A 289 19.05 -14.02 14.05
N GLN A 290 17.75 -13.85 13.87
CA GLN A 290 16.70 -14.74 14.37
C GLN A 290 15.47 -14.69 13.46
N THR A 291 14.54 -15.61 13.65
CA THR A 291 13.21 -15.61 13.03
C THR A 291 12.17 -15.43 14.11
N VAL A 292 11.22 -14.55 13.92
CA VAL A 292 10.08 -14.31 14.83
C VAL A 292 8.82 -14.78 14.13
N LYS A 293 8.04 -15.65 14.79
CA LYS A 293 6.80 -16.22 14.25
C LYS A 293 5.59 -15.40 14.70
N ILE A 294 4.87 -14.83 13.76
CA ILE A 294 3.70 -13.97 14.02
C ILE A 294 2.43 -14.63 13.46
N ALA A 295 1.45 -14.89 14.32
CA ALA A 295 0.12 -15.25 13.87
C ALA A 295 -0.62 -14.01 13.36
N MET A 296 -0.95 -13.98 12.07
CA MET A 296 -1.84 -12.98 11.49
C MET A 296 -3.25 -13.56 11.41
N VAL A 297 -4.12 -13.18 12.36
CA VAL A 297 -5.47 -13.70 12.47
C VAL A 297 -6.43 -12.80 11.71
N GLY A 298 -6.67 -13.14 10.45
CA GLY A 298 -7.45 -12.36 9.49
C GLY A 298 -8.58 -13.14 8.85
N LYS A 299 -9.33 -12.50 7.96
CA LYS A 299 -10.40 -13.14 7.17
C LYS A 299 -10.16 -13.11 5.65
N TYR A 300 -9.11 -12.45 5.21
CA TYR A 300 -8.72 -12.37 3.80
C TYR A 300 -7.35 -13.03 3.57
N VAL A 301 -7.04 -14.07 4.35
CA VAL A 301 -5.73 -14.74 4.37
C VAL A 301 -5.45 -15.59 3.13
N GLU A 302 -6.47 -15.91 2.33
CA GLU A 302 -6.31 -16.63 1.06
C GLU A 302 -5.54 -15.81 0.02
N LEU A 303 -5.66 -14.48 0.05
CA LEU A 303 -4.91 -13.58 -0.81
C LEU A 303 -4.04 -12.66 0.05
N HIS A 304 -2.76 -12.93 0.11
CA HIS A 304 -1.80 -12.17 0.95
C HIS A 304 -1.74 -10.68 0.58
N ASP A 305 -2.03 -10.33 -0.68
CA ASP A 305 -2.08 -8.93 -1.14
C ASP A 305 -3.20 -8.13 -0.47
N SER A 306 -4.19 -8.78 0.15
CA SER A 306 -5.21 -8.12 0.97
C SER A 306 -4.64 -7.46 2.24
N TYR A 307 -3.48 -7.89 2.69
CA TYR A 307 -2.77 -7.39 3.87
C TYR A 307 -1.32 -6.99 3.55
N ILE A 308 -1.05 -6.57 2.32
CA ILE A 308 0.33 -6.32 1.86
C ILE A 308 1.03 -5.25 2.69
N SER A 309 0.36 -4.16 3.08
CA SER A 309 0.97 -3.12 3.91
C SER A 309 1.27 -3.59 5.33
N VAL A 310 0.42 -4.45 5.91
CA VAL A 310 0.67 -5.08 7.23
C VAL A 310 1.87 -6.01 7.15
N ASN A 311 1.92 -6.87 6.12
CA ASN A 311 3.05 -7.78 5.87
C ASN A 311 4.37 -7.00 5.71
N GLU A 312 4.37 -5.97 4.88
CA GLU A 312 5.56 -5.13 4.69
C GLU A 312 5.94 -4.38 5.98
N ALA A 313 4.97 -3.84 6.72
CA ALA A 313 5.24 -3.15 7.98
C ALA A 313 5.84 -4.08 9.06
N LEU A 314 5.43 -5.34 9.12
CA LEU A 314 6.07 -6.36 9.97
C LEU A 314 7.53 -6.58 9.57
N LYS A 315 7.81 -6.75 8.27
CA LYS A 315 9.18 -6.88 7.76
C LYS A 315 10.03 -5.65 8.08
N HIS A 316 9.46 -4.43 7.93
CA HIS A 316 10.13 -3.19 8.30
C HIS A 316 10.49 -3.18 9.80
N GLY A 317 9.57 -3.58 10.67
CA GLY A 317 9.83 -3.74 12.10
C GLY A 317 10.97 -4.73 12.40
N GLY A 318 11.09 -5.77 11.58
CA GLY A 318 12.16 -6.77 11.66
C GLY A 318 13.54 -6.27 11.25
N ILE A 319 13.63 -5.23 10.39
CA ILE A 319 14.91 -4.69 9.91
C ILE A 319 15.78 -4.20 11.08
N GLU A 320 15.21 -3.39 11.96
CA GLU A 320 15.94 -2.80 13.08
C GLU A 320 16.36 -3.84 14.12
N THR A 321 15.53 -4.85 14.38
CA THR A 321 15.81 -5.95 15.30
C THR A 321 16.65 -7.05 14.65
N ARG A 322 16.94 -6.96 13.37
CA ARG A 322 17.56 -8.03 12.54
C ARG A 322 16.83 -9.36 12.69
N SER A 323 15.49 -9.31 12.67
CA SER A 323 14.61 -10.47 12.76
C SER A 323 13.96 -10.74 11.41
N ALA A 324 14.07 -11.96 10.88
CA ALA A 324 13.18 -12.42 9.84
C ALA A 324 11.78 -12.62 10.44
N ILE A 325 10.76 -12.28 9.69
CA ILE A 325 9.38 -12.48 10.12
C ILE A 325 8.79 -13.67 9.37
N ASP A 326 8.36 -14.67 10.14
CA ASP A 326 7.61 -15.81 9.66
C ASP A 326 6.14 -15.60 10.01
N ILE A 327 5.29 -15.43 8.99
CA ILE A 327 3.87 -15.12 9.19
C ILE A 327 3.06 -16.39 9.04
N ASP A 328 2.43 -16.78 10.14
CA ASP A 328 1.41 -17.82 10.14
C ASP A 328 0.04 -17.19 9.83
N TRP A 329 -0.46 -17.45 8.62
CA TRP A 329 -1.69 -16.89 8.10
C TRP A 329 -2.88 -17.73 8.58
N ILE A 330 -3.62 -17.22 9.57
CA ILE A 330 -4.71 -17.94 10.21
C ILE A 330 -6.05 -17.34 9.82
N ASP A 331 -6.91 -18.14 9.17
CA ASP A 331 -8.31 -17.74 8.98
C ASP A 331 -9.02 -17.72 10.34
N SER A 332 -9.52 -16.57 10.69
CA SER A 332 -10.19 -16.36 11.99
C SER A 332 -11.39 -17.30 12.22
N GLU A 333 -12.06 -17.77 11.18
CA GLU A 333 -13.16 -18.76 11.33
C GLU A 333 -12.66 -20.10 11.89
N THR A 334 -11.40 -20.47 11.66
CA THR A 334 -10.80 -21.71 12.21
C THR A 334 -10.57 -21.66 13.71
N LEU A 335 -10.66 -20.47 14.32
CA LEU A 335 -10.52 -20.28 15.76
C LEU A 335 -11.87 -20.14 16.47
N GLU A 336 -12.99 -20.37 15.79
CA GLU A 336 -14.33 -20.33 16.36
C GLU A 336 -14.74 -21.69 16.96
N GLY A 337 -15.62 -21.66 17.97
CA GLY A 337 -16.13 -22.87 18.61
C GLY A 337 -15.17 -23.51 19.61
N ASP A 338 -15.30 -24.82 19.81
CA ASP A 338 -14.52 -25.61 20.78
C ASP A 338 -13.24 -26.16 20.10
N VAL A 339 -12.28 -25.27 19.86
CA VAL A 339 -11.00 -25.60 19.22
C VAL A 339 -9.86 -25.51 20.24
N ASN A 340 -8.82 -26.35 20.05
CA ASN A 340 -7.62 -26.31 20.89
C ASN A 340 -6.69 -25.17 20.42
N LEU A 341 -6.81 -24.00 21.03
CA LEU A 341 -6.00 -22.82 20.68
C LEU A 341 -4.51 -23.01 20.96
N ASP A 342 -4.13 -23.88 21.93
CA ASP A 342 -2.72 -24.18 22.21
C ASP A 342 -2.04 -24.88 21.03
N GLU A 343 -2.76 -25.71 20.28
CA GLU A 343 -2.20 -26.36 19.10
C GLU A 343 -1.97 -25.38 17.95
N ILE A 344 -2.78 -24.30 17.84
CA ILE A 344 -2.73 -23.36 16.74
C ILE A 344 -1.85 -22.15 17.09
N LEU A 345 -1.96 -21.63 18.31
CA LEU A 345 -1.36 -20.36 18.72
C LEU A 345 -0.21 -20.53 19.75
N GLY A 346 0.03 -21.73 20.27
CA GLY A 346 1.01 -21.95 21.35
C GLY A 346 2.47 -21.75 20.93
N ASP A 347 2.76 -21.88 19.64
CA ASP A 347 4.12 -21.77 19.10
C ASP A 347 4.48 -20.36 18.58
N VAL A 348 3.51 -19.43 18.53
CA VAL A 348 3.74 -18.11 17.97
C VAL A 348 4.38 -17.14 18.97
N ASP A 349 5.19 -16.22 18.48
CA ASP A 349 5.89 -15.23 19.30
C ASP A 349 5.10 -13.92 19.46
N GLY A 350 4.10 -13.70 18.60
CA GLY A 350 3.18 -12.57 18.66
C GLY A 350 1.91 -12.84 17.87
N ILE A 351 0.81 -12.17 18.25
CA ILE A 351 -0.49 -12.26 17.57
C ILE A 351 -0.89 -10.87 17.06
N LEU A 352 -1.19 -10.78 15.76
CA LEU A 352 -1.67 -9.58 15.10
C LEU A 352 -3.08 -9.81 14.56
N VAL A 353 -4.02 -8.92 14.93
CA VAL A 353 -5.38 -8.90 14.37
C VAL A 353 -5.50 -7.65 13.49
N PRO A 354 -5.53 -7.79 12.17
CA PRO A 354 -5.61 -6.66 11.25
C PRO A 354 -7.02 -6.09 11.11
N GLY A 355 -7.14 -4.98 10.39
CA GLY A 355 -8.40 -4.37 9.98
C GLY A 355 -9.27 -5.30 9.14
N GLY A 356 -10.55 -4.95 9.01
CA GLY A 356 -11.54 -5.66 8.19
C GLY A 356 -12.95 -5.17 8.47
N PHE A 357 -13.89 -5.50 7.57
CA PHE A 357 -15.30 -5.12 7.68
C PHE A 357 -16.21 -6.35 7.76
N GLY A 358 -17.40 -6.19 8.38
CA GLY A 358 -18.43 -7.22 8.47
C GLY A 358 -18.17 -8.29 9.55
N SER A 359 -19.14 -9.18 9.75
CA SER A 359 -19.25 -10.05 10.92
C SER A 359 -18.51 -11.39 10.85
N ARG A 360 -17.93 -11.78 9.69
CA ARG A 360 -17.27 -13.08 9.50
C ARG A 360 -16.01 -13.20 10.36
N GLY A 361 -15.84 -14.31 11.09
CA GLY A 361 -14.63 -14.64 11.85
C GLY A 361 -14.39 -13.77 13.09
N ILE A 362 -15.42 -13.10 13.61
CA ILE A 362 -15.28 -12.17 14.76
C ILE A 362 -14.98 -12.94 16.05
N GLU A 363 -15.71 -14.03 16.32
CA GLU A 363 -15.51 -14.80 17.55
C GLU A 363 -14.13 -15.44 17.58
N GLY A 364 -13.62 -15.93 16.46
CA GLY A 364 -12.25 -16.45 16.37
C GLY A 364 -11.19 -15.38 16.64
N LYS A 365 -11.40 -14.13 16.22
CA LYS A 365 -10.51 -13.00 16.55
C LYS A 365 -10.56 -12.67 18.04
N ILE A 366 -11.76 -12.73 18.66
CA ILE A 366 -11.94 -12.54 20.11
C ILE A 366 -11.19 -13.63 20.87
N ASN A 367 -11.31 -14.90 20.43
CA ASN A 367 -10.59 -16.03 21.01
C ASN A 367 -9.06 -15.86 20.90
N ALA A 368 -8.55 -15.43 19.75
CA ALA A 368 -7.12 -15.15 19.56
C ALA A 368 -6.63 -14.00 20.46
N CYS A 369 -7.43 -12.94 20.61
CA CYS A 369 -7.13 -11.82 21.49
C CYS A 369 -7.11 -12.24 22.97
N GLN A 370 -8.10 -13.04 23.40
CA GLN A 370 -8.16 -13.62 24.74
C GLN A 370 -6.93 -14.50 25.02
N TYR A 371 -6.59 -15.35 24.06
CA TYR A 371 -5.42 -16.21 24.16
C TYR A 371 -4.14 -15.37 24.35
N ALA A 372 -3.93 -14.36 23.53
CA ALA A 372 -2.79 -13.45 23.67
C ALA A 372 -2.74 -12.80 25.07
N ARG A 373 -3.87 -12.24 25.54
CA ARG A 373 -3.95 -11.55 26.82
C ARG A 373 -3.68 -12.47 28.00
N THR A 374 -4.23 -13.69 27.99
CA THR A 374 -4.13 -14.62 29.14
C THR A 374 -2.78 -15.37 29.18
N HIS A 375 -2.11 -15.54 28.05
CA HIS A 375 -0.82 -16.23 27.94
C HIS A 375 0.39 -15.28 27.88
N GLY A 376 0.17 -13.96 27.93
CA GLY A 376 1.26 -12.97 27.90
C GLY A 376 1.96 -12.88 26.55
N ILE A 377 1.30 -13.31 25.47
CA ILE A 377 1.83 -13.24 24.11
C ILE A 377 1.64 -11.81 23.56
N PRO A 378 2.66 -11.15 23.03
CA PRO A 378 2.53 -9.82 22.43
C PRO A 378 1.36 -9.73 21.44
N TYR A 379 0.51 -8.70 21.60
CA TYR A 379 -0.69 -8.47 20.80
C TYR A 379 -0.66 -7.11 20.12
N LEU A 380 -0.89 -7.09 18.79
CA LEU A 380 -1.14 -5.86 18.03
C LEU A 380 -2.51 -5.93 17.37
N GLY A 381 -3.42 -5.03 17.77
CA GLY A 381 -4.74 -4.88 17.16
C GLY A 381 -4.80 -3.63 16.28
N ILE A 382 -5.17 -3.77 15.00
CA ILE A 382 -5.27 -2.67 14.04
C ILE A 382 -6.73 -2.48 13.63
N CYS A 383 -7.29 -1.29 13.77
CA CYS A 383 -8.65 -0.91 13.38
C CYS A 383 -9.69 -1.86 14.00
N LEU A 384 -10.25 -2.81 13.25
CA LEU A 384 -11.10 -3.88 13.80
C LEU A 384 -10.39 -4.64 14.93
N GLY A 385 -9.07 -4.85 14.85
CA GLY A 385 -8.30 -5.52 15.90
C GLY A 385 -8.31 -4.78 17.24
N MET A 386 -8.40 -3.45 17.25
CA MET A 386 -8.63 -2.68 18.48
C MET A 386 -10.05 -2.86 18.99
N GLN A 387 -11.04 -2.84 18.12
CA GLN A 387 -12.45 -3.07 18.51
C GLN A 387 -12.63 -4.46 19.12
N ILE A 388 -11.98 -5.48 18.54
CA ILE A 388 -11.93 -6.84 19.07
C ILE A 388 -11.31 -6.87 20.48
N ALA A 389 -10.20 -6.16 20.69
CA ALA A 389 -9.54 -6.10 22.00
C ALA A 389 -10.47 -5.49 23.08
N ILE A 390 -11.26 -4.48 22.74
CA ILE A 390 -12.22 -3.84 23.64
C ILE A 390 -13.40 -4.77 23.92
N ILE A 391 -13.94 -5.44 22.91
CA ILE A 391 -15.03 -6.42 23.07
C ILE A 391 -14.57 -7.57 23.94
N GLU A 392 -13.39 -8.14 23.66
CA GLU A 392 -12.79 -9.22 24.47
C GLU A 392 -12.65 -8.80 25.94
N PHE A 393 -12.08 -7.62 26.16
CA PHE A 393 -11.87 -7.10 27.52
C PHE A 393 -13.18 -6.86 28.26
N ALA A 394 -14.18 -6.29 27.59
CA ALA A 394 -15.50 -6.10 28.16
C ALA A 394 -16.18 -7.44 28.56
N ARG A 395 -16.09 -8.45 27.69
CA ARG A 395 -16.65 -9.77 27.96
C ARG A 395 -15.97 -10.51 29.11
N HIS A 396 -14.63 -10.60 29.04
CA HIS A 396 -13.90 -11.55 29.90
C HIS A 396 -13.23 -10.91 31.10
N VAL A 397 -13.09 -9.57 31.15
CA VAL A 397 -12.53 -8.87 32.30
C VAL A 397 -13.62 -8.12 33.06
N LEU A 398 -14.56 -7.46 32.36
CA LEU A 398 -15.62 -6.69 33.00
C LEU A 398 -16.90 -7.51 33.24
N GLY A 399 -17.01 -8.73 32.69
CA GLY A 399 -18.16 -9.60 32.83
C GLY A 399 -19.41 -9.19 32.02
N MET A 400 -19.22 -8.36 30.99
CA MET A 400 -20.29 -7.96 30.06
C MET A 400 -20.39 -9.01 28.93
N ASN A 401 -20.88 -10.21 29.23
CA ASN A 401 -20.78 -11.39 28.36
C ASN A 401 -21.29 -11.19 26.92
N ASP A 402 -22.28 -10.31 26.72
CA ASP A 402 -22.85 -10.02 25.40
C ASP A 402 -22.30 -8.73 24.76
N ALA A 403 -21.21 -8.17 25.30
CA ALA A 403 -20.59 -6.97 24.74
C ALA A 403 -20.19 -7.20 23.27
N ASN A 404 -20.50 -6.23 22.40
CA ASN A 404 -20.23 -6.32 20.97
C ASN A 404 -20.11 -4.93 20.34
N SER A 405 -19.79 -4.91 19.05
CA SER A 405 -19.97 -3.75 18.19
C SER A 405 -21.40 -3.69 17.66
N ALA A 406 -22.00 -2.50 17.63
CA ALA A 406 -23.30 -2.26 17.00
C ALA A 406 -23.28 -2.53 15.47
N GLU A 407 -22.10 -2.57 14.82
CA GLU A 407 -21.95 -3.03 13.44
C GLU A 407 -22.26 -4.52 13.30
N ILE A 408 -21.82 -5.31 14.27
CA ILE A 408 -21.88 -6.78 14.23
C ILE A 408 -23.21 -7.28 14.80
N ASN A 409 -23.61 -6.73 15.94
CA ASN A 409 -24.87 -7.03 16.61
C ASN A 409 -25.56 -5.73 17.06
N PRO A 410 -26.47 -5.17 16.26
CA PRO A 410 -27.19 -3.94 16.61
C PRO A 410 -28.05 -4.03 17.88
N GLU A 411 -28.42 -5.25 18.29
CA GLU A 411 -29.27 -5.51 19.45
C GLU A 411 -28.47 -5.86 20.72
N THR A 412 -27.14 -5.71 20.69
CA THR A 412 -26.31 -6.00 21.87
C THR A 412 -26.70 -5.11 23.06
N PRO A 413 -26.83 -5.67 24.27
CA PRO A 413 -27.10 -4.87 25.46
C PRO A 413 -25.91 -4.02 25.92
N TYR A 414 -24.71 -4.33 25.42
CA TYR A 414 -23.46 -3.63 25.73
C TYR A 414 -22.72 -3.24 24.42
N PRO A 415 -23.19 -2.20 23.69
CA PRO A 415 -22.54 -1.71 22.47
C PRO A 415 -21.27 -0.93 22.83
N VAL A 416 -20.19 -1.65 23.20
CA VAL A 416 -18.91 -1.03 23.57
C VAL A 416 -18.20 -0.37 22.38
N ILE A 417 -18.61 -0.73 21.16
CA ILE A 417 -18.23 -0.10 19.89
C ILE A 417 -19.53 0.32 19.19
N ASP A 418 -19.65 1.60 18.82
CA ASP A 418 -20.87 2.16 18.20
C ASP A 418 -20.51 3.27 17.19
N ILE A 419 -21.49 3.71 16.43
CA ILE A 419 -21.39 4.91 15.59
C ILE A 419 -21.50 6.14 16.48
N LEU A 420 -20.61 7.12 16.27
CA LEU A 420 -20.73 8.41 16.95
C LEU A 420 -22.06 9.11 16.59
N PRO A 421 -22.69 9.80 17.56
CA PRO A 421 -23.98 10.46 17.33
C PRO A 421 -24.00 11.38 16.11
N GLU A 422 -22.89 12.06 15.82
CA GLU A 422 -22.73 12.99 14.69
C GLU A 422 -22.72 12.30 13.32
N GLN A 423 -22.55 10.97 13.28
CA GLN A 423 -22.50 10.16 12.05
C GLN A 423 -23.81 9.42 11.75
N LYS A 424 -24.81 9.49 12.66
CA LYS A 424 -26.07 8.72 12.53
C LYS A 424 -27.01 9.20 11.41
N ASP A 425 -26.86 10.45 10.94
CA ASP A 425 -27.75 11.07 9.95
C ASP A 425 -27.24 11.01 8.51
N VAL A 426 -26.14 10.32 8.22
CA VAL A 426 -25.54 10.27 6.88
C VAL A 426 -25.96 8.99 6.15
N THR A 427 -26.71 9.16 5.06
CA THR A 427 -27.34 8.06 4.28
C THR A 427 -26.45 7.45 3.19
N ASP A 428 -25.39 8.13 2.77
CA ASP A 428 -24.48 7.66 1.71
C ASP A 428 -23.32 6.83 2.29
N MET A 429 -23.25 5.55 1.93
CA MET A 429 -22.22 4.63 2.41
C MET A 429 -20.77 5.08 2.12
N GLY A 430 -20.55 5.87 1.07
CA GLY A 430 -19.21 6.35 0.66
C GLY A 430 -18.74 7.66 1.33
N GLY A 431 -19.51 8.28 2.23
CA GLY A 431 -19.18 9.59 2.82
C GLY A 431 -19.12 9.65 4.34
N THR A 432 -19.25 8.51 5.04
CA THR A 432 -19.44 8.44 6.49
C THR A 432 -18.23 7.89 7.26
N MET A 433 -17.20 7.41 6.57
CA MET A 433 -15.98 6.91 7.21
C MET A 433 -15.06 8.07 7.59
N ARG A 434 -14.34 7.90 8.70
CA ARG A 434 -13.12 8.68 8.93
C ARG A 434 -12.06 8.14 7.98
N LEU A 435 -11.67 8.97 7.02
CA LEU A 435 -10.71 8.64 5.96
C LEU A 435 -9.55 9.61 5.99
N GLY A 436 -8.31 9.08 5.89
CA GLY A 436 -7.10 9.88 5.84
C GLY A 436 -6.51 10.19 7.21
N GLN A 437 -5.68 11.22 7.25
CA GLN A 437 -4.85 11.54 8.40
C GLN A 437 -5.60 12.36 9.44
N TYR A 438 -5.58 11.89 10.70
CA TYR A 438 -6.12 12.61 11.85
C TYR A 438 -5.08 12.71 12.98
N PRO A 439 -5.15 13.78 13.80
CA PRO A 439 -4.29 13.94 14.97
C PRO A 439 -4.72 13.01 16.11
N CYS A 440 -3.74 12.45 16.81
CA CYS A 440 -3.91 11.68 18.03
C CYS A 440 -2.94 12.19 19.10
N THR A 441 -3.47 12.54 20.28
CA THR A 441 -2.70 12.93 21.46
C THR A 441 -2.36 11.69 22.27
N LEU A 442 -1.08 11.44 22.52
CA LEU A 442 -0.62 10.27 23.26
C LEU A 442 -0.55 10.52 24.77
N ASN A 443 -0.92 9.50 25.52
CA ASN A 443 -0.77 9.48 26.98
C ASN A 443 0.71 9.31 27.35
N PRO A 444 1.33 10.23 28.11
CA PRO A 444 2.74 10.15 28.49
C PRO A 444 3.13 8.89 29.30
N GLU A 445 2.17 8.21 29.92
CA GLU A 445 2.41 6.98 30.68
C GLU A 445 2.28 5.69 29.83
N SER A 446 2.02 5.82 28.52
CA SER A 446 1.83 4.69 27.62
C SER A 446 3.14 4.22 26.98
N LYS A 447 3.20 2.93 26.62
CA LYS A 447 4.28 2.38 25.78
C LYS A 447 4.31 3.05 24.40
N SER A 448 3.14 3.38 23.88
CA SER A 448 3.03 4.09 22.59
C SER A 448 3.71 5.44 22.62
N TYR A 449 3.59 6.21 23.71
CA TYR A 449 4.30 7.47 23.86
C TYR A 449 5.82 7.28 23.81
N GLU A 450 6.35 6.26 24.51
CA GLU A 450 7.77 5.93 24.48
C GLU A 450 8.25 5.55 23.06
N LEU A 451 7.45 4.79 22.33
CA LEU A 451 7.77 4.32 20.98
C LEU A 451 7.79 5.45 19.94
N TYR A 452 6.83 6.37 20.00
CA TYR A 452 6.75 7.49 19.08
C TYR A 452 7.70 8.64 19.45
N GLY A 453 7.96 8.84 20.75
CA GLY A 453 8.76 9.95 21.23
C GLY A 453 8.13 11.34 21.01
N ALA A 454 6.81 11.40 20.87
CA ALA A 454 6.06 12.61 20.59
C ALA A 454 4.72 12.60 21.36
N SER A 455 4.24 13.77 21.77
CA SER A 455 2.95 13.93 22.45
C SER A 455 1.75 13.94 21.49
N MET A 456 1.97 14.28 20.23
CA MET A 456 0.95 14.30 19.19
C MET A 456 1.48 13.62 17.94
N ILE A 457 0.67 12.74 17.39
CA ILE A 457 0.95 11.99 16.15
C ILE A 457 -0.18 12.20 15.15
N TYR A 458 0.08 11.85 13.90
CA TYR A 458 -0.89 11.96 12.82
C TYR A 458 -0.92 10.63 12.09
N GLU A 459 -2.08 9.94 12.10
CA GLU A 459 -2.22 8.59 11.55
C GLU A 459 -3.41 8.48 10.60
N ARG A 460 -3.35 7.51 9.66
CA ARG A 460 -4.38 7.31 8.64
C ARG A 460 -5.48 6.42 9.14
N HIS A 461 -6.71 6.81 8.92
CA HIS A 461 -7.93 6.12 9.33
C HIS A 461 -8.73 5.61 8.12
N ARG A 462 -9.46 4.51 8.34
CA ARG A 462 -10.44 3.95 7.43
C ARG A 462 -11.48 3.14 8.20
N HIS A 463 -12.36 3.83 8.91
CA HIS A 463 -13.40 3.19 9.74
C HIS A 463 -14.59 4.11 9.98
N ARG A 464 -15.69 3.53 10.45
CA ARG A 464 -16.92 4.24 10.80
C ARG A 464 -17.26 4.13 12.29
N TYR A 465 -16.98 2.97 12.90
CA TYR A 465 -17.31 2.66 14.27
C TYR A 465 -16.16 3.03 15.19
N GLU A 466 -16.52 3.50 16.39
CA GLU A 466 -15.63 4.02 17.41
C GLU A 466 -15.92 3.42 18.77
N VAL A 467 -15.03 3.61 19.73
CA VAL A 467 -15.26 3.25 21.12
C VAL A 467 -16.42 4.06 21.68
N ASN A 468 -17.42 3.39 22.23
CA ASN A 468 -18.54 4.05 22.86
C ASN A 468 -18.11 4.70 24.19
N ASN A 469 -18.27 6.00 24.28
CA ASN A 469 -17.84 6.81 25.43
C ASN A 469 -18.51 6.44 26.75
N ASP A 470 -19.71 5.83 26.70
CA ASP A 470 -20.44 5.41 27.91
C ASP A 470 -19.68 4.33 28.71
N TYR A 471 -18.84 3.53 28.05
CA TYR A 471 -18.07 2.43 28.65
C TYR A 471 -16.63 2.81 29.02
N ARG A 472 -16.18 4.05 28.76
CA ARG A 472 -14.78 4.46 29.02
C ARG A 472 -14.34 4.26 30.46
N ASN A 473 -15.21 4.62 31.41
CA ASN A 473 -14.90 4.48 32.82
C ASN A 473 -14.78 3.02 33.26
N ASP A 474 -15.62 2.14 32.71
CA ASP A 474 -15.58 0.71 33.03
C ASP A 474 -14.28 0.08 32.48
N LEU A 475 -13.87 0.43 31.26
CA LEU A 475 -12.61 -0.03 30.66
C LEU A 475 -11.39 0.42 31.49
N LEU A 476 -11.35 1.71 31.89
CA LEU A 476 -10.26 2.25 32.73
C LEU A 476 -10.23 1.56 34.12
N ASN A 477 -11.37 1.39 34.76
CA ASN A 477 -11.48 0.72 36.07
C ASN A 477 -11.05 -0.75 35.99
N GLY A 478 -11.26 -1.41 34.85
CA GLY A 478 -10.81 -2.77 34.58
C GLY A 478 -9.31 -2.91 34.40
N GLY A 479 -8.60 -1.79 34.17
CA GLY A 479 -7.15 -1.76 33.99
C GLY A 479 -6.65 -1.60 32.56
N MET A 480 -7.53 -1.33 31.59
CA MET A 480 -7.15 -0.85 30.27
C MET A 480 -6.83 0.65 30.36
N ILE A 481 -5.88 1.16 29.60
CA ILE A 481 -5.63 2.59 29.47
C ILE A 481 -5.89 3.06 28.05
N PHE A 482 -6.28 4.32 27.89
CA PHE A 482 -6.34 4.99 26.61
C PHE A 482 -4.96 5.60 26.32
N ALA A 483 -4.20 4.91 25.48
CA ALA A 483 -2.84 5.30 25.12
C ALA A 483 -2.82 6.47 24.14
N GLY A 484 -3.92 6.67 23.41
CA GLY A 484 -4.10 7.79 22.48
C GLY A 484 -5.56 8.18 22.35
N THR A 485 -5.81 9.49 22.22
CA THR A 485 -7.15 10.06 22.01
C THR A 485 -7.10 11.19 20.99
N SER A 486 -8.27 11.55 20.42
CA SER A 486 -8.39 12.81 19.69
C SER A 486 -7.98 14.01 20.58
N PRO A 487 -7.53 15.15 20.01
CA PRO A 487 -7.05 16.31 20.79
C PRO A 487 -8.07 16.88 21.78
N ASP A 488 -9.36 16.73 21.49
CA ASP A 488 -10.48 17.11 22.35
C ASP A 488 -10.84 16.02 23.39
N ASN A 489 -10.09 14.91 23.39
CA ASN A 489 -10.32 13.72 24.23
C ASN A 489 -11.69 13.06 24.01
N HIS A 490 -12.34 13.29 22.88
CA HIS A 490 -13.66 12.73 22.58
C HIS A 490 -13.57 11.29 22.00
N ILE A 491 -12.61 11.03 21.13
CA ILE A 491 -12.43 9.74 20.46
C ILE A 491 -11.23 8.99 21.04
N VAL A 492 -11.40 7.69 21.30
CA VAL A 492 -10.30 6.80 21.71
C VAL A 492 -9.63 6.24 20.47
N GLU A 493 -8.35 6.56 20.28
CA GLU A 493 -7.55 6.18 19.12
C GLU A 493 -6.64 4.98 19.38
N MET A 494 -6.23 4.78 20.64
CA MET A 494 -5.34 3.69 21.05
C MET A 494 -5.66 3.21 22.45
N VAL A 495 -5.53 1.90 22.65
CA VAL A 495 -5.67 1.24 23.95
C VAL A 495 -4.46 0.37 24.27
N GLU A 496 -4.14 0.27 25.56
CA GLU A 496 -3.10 -0.62 26.09
C GLU A 496 -3.56 -1.31 27.37
N ILE A 497 -2.96 -2.49 27.64
CA ILE A 497 -3.05 -3.17 28.93
C ILE A 497 -1.66 -3.10 29.59
N PRO A 498 -1.41 -2.16 30.54
CA PRO A 498 -0.08 -1.92 31.08
C PRO A 498 0.55 -3.12 31.80
N LYS A 499 -0.27 -3.96 32.43
CA LYS A 499 0.19 -5.17 33.15
C LYS A 499 0.61 -6.31 32.21
N HIS A 500 0.24 -6.24 30.93
CA HIS A 500 0.65 -7.21 29.92
C HIS A 500 2.05 -6.88 29.41
N PRO A 501 2.90 -7.87 29.08
CA PRO A 501 4.23 -7.62 28.51
C PRO A 501 4.21 -6.66 27.32
N TRP A 502 3.30 -6.87 26.38
CA TRP A 502 3.06 -5.97 25.26
C TRP A 502 1.66 -6.19 24.66
N PHE A 503 0.70 -5.32 24.98
CA PHE A 503 -0.65 -5.36 24.44
C PHE A 503 -1.03 -3.95 24.02
N VAL A 504 -1.03 -3.71 22.71
CA VAL A 504 -1.29 -2.41 22.10
C VAL A 504 -2.28 -2.58 20.97
N ALA A 505 -3.26 -1.70 20.89
CA ALA A 505 -4.18 -1.67 19.77
C ALA A 505 -4.53 -0.23 19.39
N CYS A 506 -4.73 0.01 18.08
CA CYS A 506 -5.01 1.32 17.51
C CYS A 506 -6.19 1.27 16.52
N GLN A 507 -6.97 2.37 16.47
CA GLN A 507 -8.10 2.49 15.55
C GLN A 507 -7.66 2.87 14.13
N PHE A 508 -6.54 3.53 14.01
CA PHE A 508 -5.92 3.89 12.74
C PHE A 508 -5.12 2.74 12.11
N HIS A 509 -4.60 2.96 10.91
CA HIS A 509 -3.84 2.00 10.11
C HIS A 509 -2.35 2.40 10.03
N PRO A 510 -1.52 1.98 11.02
CA PRO A 510 -0.10 2.33 11.07
C PRO A 510 0.71 1.72 9.91
N GLU A 511 0.21 0.63 9.32
CA GLU A 511 0.85 -0.05 8.19
C GLU A 511 1.02 0.86 6.97
N PHE A 512 0.09 1.80 6.72
CA PHE A 512 0.16 2.70 5.58
C PHE A 512 1.32 3.70 5.65
N LYS A 513 1.83 3.97 6.85
CA LYS A 513 2.93 4.92 7.06
C LYS A 513 4.28 4.26 7.29
N SER A 514 4.34 2.94 7.33
CA SER A 514 5.61 2.21 7.50
C SER A 514 6.46 2.25 6.22
N ARG A 515 7.75 2.46 6.38
CA ARG A 515 8.75 2.49 5.30
C ARG A 515 9.91 1.55 5.64
N PRO A 516 10.59 0.96 4.66
CA PRO A 516 11.70 0.04 4.94
C PRO A 516 12.88 0.73 5.62
N ASN A 517 13.15 2.00 5.29
CA ASN A 517 14.18 2.82 5.92
C ASN A 517 13.69 3.62 7.15
N LYS A 518 12.38 3.59 7.43
CA LYS A 518 11.72 4.25 8.57
C LYS A 518 10.56 3.40 9.07
N PRO A 519 10.83 2.28 9.75
CA PRO A 519 9.81 1.40 10.29
C PRO A 519 8.84 2.14 11.22
N HIS A 520 7.54 1.86 11.08
CA HIS A 520 6.55 2.48 11.95
C HIS A 520 6.74 2.06 13.42
N PRO A 521 6.66 3.00 14.39
CA PRO A 521 6.97 2.72 15.80
C PRO A 521 6.21 1.55 16.42
N LEU A 522 4.93 1.39 16.09
CA LEU A 522 4.12 0.28 16.63
C LEU A 522 4.57 -1.09 16.09
N PHE A 523 4.90 -1.21 14.82
CA PHE A 523 5.42 -2.46 14.26
C PHE A 523 6.80 -2.79 14.79
N ARG A 524 7.69 -1.79 14.93
CA ARG A 524 8.99 -1.94 15.57
C ARG A 524 8.84 -2.43 17.01
N GLY A 525 7.98 -1.79 17.80
CA GLY A 525 7.70 -2.19 19.18
C GLY A 525 7.14 -3.59 19.31
N PHE A 526 6.16 -3.94 18.46
CA PHE A 526 5.56 -5.26 18.42
C PHE A 526 6.57 -6.38 18.11
N VAL A 527 7.35 -6.22 17.03
CA VAL A 527 8.38 -7.20 16.64
C VAL A 527 9.47 -7.32 17.71
N THR A 528 9.87 -6.20 18.33
CA THR A 528 10.82 -6.22 19.46
C THR A 528 10.25 -7.01 20.65
N ALA A 529 8.97 -6.82 20.97
CA ALA A 529 8.32 -7.55 22.07
C ALA A 529 8.18 -9.05 21.74
N ALA A 530 7.81 -9.39 20.49
CA ALA A 530 7.72 -10.76 20.02
C ALA A 530 9.08 -11.49 20.07
N ALA A 531 10.16 -10.81 19.66
CA ALA A 531 11.52 -11.34 19.76
C ALA A 531 11.92 -11.64 21.23
N LYS A 532 11.60 -10.73 22.16
CA LYS A 532 11.83 -10.96 23.60
C LYS A 532 10.98 -12.08 24.16
N HIS A 533 9.73 -12.22 23.72
CA HIS A 533 8.86 -13.31 24.13
C HIS A 533 9.44 -14.66 23.70
N LYS A 534 9.95 -14.75 22.47
CA LYS A 534 10.66 -15.93 21.97
C LYS A 534 11.86 -16.31 22.83
N GLU A 535 12.69 -15.34 23.22
CA GLU A 535 13.86 -15.57 24.08
C GLU A 535 13.49 -16.07 25.49
N SER A 536 12.23 -15.81 25.92
CA SER A 536 11.74 -16.23 27.25
C SER A 536 11.08 -17.62 27.27
N LYS A 537 10.75 -18.19 26.10
CA LYS A 537 10.28 -19.59 25.93
C LYS A 537 11.43 -20.58 26.10
#